data_74d86dba289c6a39af2522532910c717
#
_entry.id   74d86dba289c6a39af2522532910c717
#
_cell.length_a   1.000
_cell.length_b   1.000
_cell.length_c   1.000
_cell.angle_alpha   90.00
_cell.angle_beta   90.00
_cell.angle_gamma   90.00
#
_symmetry.space_group_name_H-M   'P 1'
#
loop_
_entity.id
_entity.type
_entity.pdbx_description
1 polymer ?
#
loop_
_entity_poly.entity_id
_entity_poly.type
_entity_poly.pdbx_seq_one_letter_code
_entity_poly.pdbx_strand_id
1 'polypeptide(L)'
;VSDPAQIEGMLNNLVYNLFARSGQDDGRATGAKEIGNLIVFDHPESVDEIVKSPALFRKNFSLISALGFSRFNTNDEEWATRRAITQDRYLAAAKPPHGQSVSDIFSGDLADCETSLAGIHQALFTGAMTIFYQAFGLVAEARPTAVLFDRVRETLRRLQYYSWVTPTNAERDSAIQDARAVIADFGSQLMADPRAAAEMDRFSERAAGIDGFSPIEEFVMNLFAGVETTVTTVQWVIDRLGANQQVQERIYSEIADGKAQTPFTDCFINETMRYFPPIPFLTREVSTDAVLDGTSLRAGQLIMLSVVGVHQHPEFWENPRTFNASRKEFINNSFDRRAFIPFLTGPRMCGGARLGRLEVEQAVRAVVRQFAFTRADDVIRFDYALALRPASGMSVQMSRR
;
A
#
# COMPACT_ATOMS: atom_id res chain seq x y z
N VAL A 1 19.70 -15.20 13.61
CA VAL A 1 18.79 -14.66 12.59
C VAL A 1 17.40 -15.11 12.97
N SER A 2 16.50 -14.15 13.23
CA SER A 2 15.11 -14.48 13.61
C SER A 2 14.44 -15.27 12.48
N ASP A 3 13.76 -16.35 12.85
CA ASP A 3 13.06 -17.22 11.90
C ASP A 3 12.00 -16.40 11.12
N PRO A 4 11.99 -16.43 9.77
CA PRO A 4 10.97 -15.77 8.97
C PRO A 4 9.52 -16.07 9.40
N ALA A 5 9.24 -17.29 9.85
CA ALA A 5 7.93 -17.68 10.38
C ALA A 5 7.55 -16.93 11.67
N GLN A 6 8.52 -16.63 12.54
CA GLN A 6 8.26 -15.84 13.75
C GLN A 6 7.94 -14.37 13.40
N ILE A 7 8.64 -13.81 12.40
CA ILE A 7 8.39 -12.47 11.91
C ILE A 7 6.96 -12.35 11.40
N GLU A 8 6.57 -13.28 10.54
CA GLU A 8 5.24 -13.31 9.93
C GLU A 8 4.15 -13.49 10.99
N GLY A 9 4.34 -14.44 11.92
CA GLY A 9 3.39 -14.70 12.99
C GLY A 9 3.13 -13.47 13.88
N MET A 10 4.18 -12.73 14.25
CA MET A 10 4.03 -11.54 15.10
C MET A 10 3.29 -10.40 14.38
N LEU A 11 3.66 -10.09 13.14
CA LEU A 11 3.03 -9.03 12.37
C LEU A 11 1.57 -9.39 12.04
N ASN A 12 1.30 -10.64 11.71
CA ASN A 12 -0.07 -11.11 11.51
C ASN A 12 -0.91 -10.97 12.79
N ASN A 13 -0.38 -11.36 13.95
CA ASN A 13 -1.09 -11.20 15.23
C ASN A 13 -1.40 -9.75 15.56
N LEU A 14 -0.49 -8.81 15.26
CA LEU A 14 -0.75 -7.39 15.42
C LEU A 14 -1.96 -6.96 14.58
N VAL A 15 -1.97 -7.33 13.30
CA VAL A 15 -3.05 -6.95 12.38
C VAL A 15 -4.36 -7.65 12.76
N TYR A 16 -4.35 -8.92 13.16
CA TYR A 16 -5.54 -9.61 13.69
C TYR A 16 -6.12 -8.89 14.91
N ASN A 17 -5.27 -8.41 15.82
CA ASN A 17 -5.73 -7.62 16.97
C ASN A 17 -6.37 -6.29 16.56
N LEU A 18 -5.84 -5.62 15.54
CA LEU A 18 -6.47 -4.39 15.02
C LEU A 18 -7.86 -4.68 14.45
N PHE A 19 -8.01 -5.75 13.65
CA PHE A 19 -9.31 -6.17 13.12
C PHE A 19 -10.27 -6.61 14.23
N ALA A 20 -9.80 -7.35 15.22
CA ALA A 20 -10.63 -7.83 16.31
C ALA A 20 -11.20 -6.68 17.17
N ARG A 21 -10.43 -5.60 17.33
CA ARG A 21 -10.82 -4.41 18.12
C ARG A 21 -11.57 -3.36 17.29
N SER A 22 -11.42 -3.36 15.98
CA SER A 22 -12.13 -2.42 15.10
C SER A 22 -13.64 -2.64 15.17
N GLY A 23 -14.40 -1.58 15.06
CA GLY A 23 -15.87 -1.65 15.07
C GLY A 23 -16.49 -2.11 16.39
N GLN A 24 -15.70 -2.22 17.47
CA GLN A 24 -16.23 -2.45 18.83
C GLN A 24 -16.48 -1.09 19.47
N ASP A 25 -17.71 -0.88 19.91
CA ASP A 25 -18.04 0.20 20.83
C ASP A 25 -17.64 -0.25 22.24
N ASP A 26 -16.50 0.24 22.72
CA ASP A 26 -16.02 -0.03 24.08
C ASP A 26 -16.50 1.02 25.09
N GLY A 27 -17.47 1.85 24.70
CA GLY A 27 -18.06 2.91 25.54
C GLY A 27 -17.13 4.11 25.78
N ARG A 28 -15.97 4.14 25.10
CA ARG A 28 -15.08 5.30 25.10
C ARG A 28 -15.38 6.09 23.83
N ALA A 29 -16.09 7.19 23.97
CA ALA A 29 -16.53 8.03 22.83
C ALA A 29 -15.37 8.56 21.99
N THR A 30 -14.21 8.76 22.60
CA THR A 30 -12.95 9.20 22.00
C THR A 30 -11.84 8.64 22.87
N GLY A 31 -10.70 8.33 22.28
CA GLY A 31 -9.57 7.92 23.09
C GLY A 31 -8.62 6.96 22.38
N ALA A 32 -7.39 6.99 22.86
CA ALA A 32 -6.39 6.04 22.48
C ALA A 32 -6.68 4.67 23.10
N LYS A 33 -6.45 3.62 22.33
CA LYS A 33 -6.46 2.23 22.78
C LYS A 33 -5.03 1.75 22.98
N GLU A 34 -4.83 0.81 23.89
CA GLU A 34 -3.51 0.21 24.10
C GLU A 34 -3.44 -1.19 23.46
N ILE A 35 -2.37 -1.42 22.70
CA ILE A 35 -1.97 -2.76 22.23
C ILE A 35 -0.53 -2.99 22.70
N GLY A 36 -0.36 -3.79 23.75
CA GLY A 36 0.92 -3.89 24.44
C GLY A 36 1.32 -2.51 24.99
N ASN A 37 2.49 -2.01 24.61
CA ASN A 37 3.01 -0.70 24.99
C ASN A 37 2.70 0.41 23.95
N LEU A 38 1.92 0.10 22.91
CA LEU A 38 1.58 1.05 21.85
C LEU A 38 0.26 1.74 22.15
N ILE A 39 0.26 3.04 22.03
CA ILE A 39 -0.96 3.84 21.98
C ILE A 39 -1.46 3.85 20.55
N VAL A 40 -2.70 3.38 20.36
CA VAL A 40 -3.34 3.24 19.06
C VAL A 40 -4.49 4.23 18.95
N PHE A 41 -4.49 5.05 17.92
CA PHE A 41 -5.59 5.93 17.56
C PHE A 41 -6.36 5.32 16.38
N ASP A 42 -7.65 5.13 16.54
CA ASP A 42 -8.56 4.57 15.52
C ASP A 42 -9.83 5.41 15.29
N HIS A 43 -10.01 6.49 16.06
CA HIS A 43 -11.09 7.44 15.82
C HIS A 43 -10.74 8.35 14.64
N PRO A 44 -11.64 8.53 13.64
CA PRO A 44 -11.39 9.35 12.45
C PRO A 44 -10.92 10.78 12.76
N GLU A 45 -11.45 11.45 13.77
CA GLU A 45 -11.06 12.81 14.14
C GLU A 45 -9.65 12.88 14.71
N SER A 46 -9.30 11.98 15.63
CA SER A 46 -7.96 11.93 16.23
C SER A 46 -6.90 11.60 15.17
N VAL A 47 -7.21 10.67 14.25
CA VAL A 47 -6.31 10.33 13.15
C VAL A 47 -6.18 11.49 12.16
N ASP A 48 -7.27 12.22 11.88
CA ASP A 48 -7.24 13.41 11.01
C ASP A 48 -6.36 14.52 11.62
N GLU A 49 -6.41 14.73 12.94
CA GLU A 49 -5.53 15.67 13.65
C GLU A 49 -4.06 15.26 13.56
N ILE A 50 -3.76 13.97 13.77
CA ILE A 50 -2.38 13.45 13.66
C ILE A 50 -1.83 13.68 12.26
N VAL A 51 -2.58 13.31 11.21
CA VAL A 51 -2.07 13.41 9.83
C VAL A 51 -1.96 14.85 9.32
N LYS A 52 -2.70 15.78 9.92
CA LYS A 52 -2.61 17.22 9.63
C LYS A 52 -1.48 17.94 10.38
N SER A 53 -0.90 17.29 11.40
CA SER A 53 0.14 17.85 12.26
C SER A 53 1.50 17.15 12.09
N PRO A 54 2.09 17.09 10.87
CA PRO A 54 3.29 16.30 10.59
C PRO A 54 4.56 16.78 11.31
N ALA A 55 4.60 18.03 11.77
CA ALA A 55 5.70 18.53 12.58
C ALA A 55 5.68 17.96 14.00
N LEU A 56 4.47 17.76 14.57
CA LEU A 56 4.27 17.15 15.88
C LEU A 56 4.36 15.61 15.81
N PHE A 57 3.77 15.00 14.78
CA PHE A 57 3.69 13.56 14.59
C PHE A 57 4.55 13.12 13.38
N ARG A 58 5.82 12.92 13.61
CA ARG A 58 6.83 12.66 12.57
C ARG A 58 6.82 11.20 12.13
N LYS A 59 7.20 10.94 10.90
CA LYS A 59 7.49 9.58 10.46
C LYS A 59 8.78 9.09 11.14
N ASN A 60 8.74 7.87 11.67
CA ASN A 60 9.92 7.17 12.16
C ASN A 60 10.02 5.81 11.46
N PHE A 61 11.03 5.67 10.61
CA PHE A 61 11.36 4.46 9.86
C PHE A 61 12.83 4.14 9.99
N SER A 62 13.41 4.31 11.20
CA SER A 62 14.84 4.29 11.47
C SER A 62 15.57 3.09 10.88
N LEU A 63 15.01 1.87 10.98
CA LEU A 63 15.62 0.68 10.38
C LEU A 63 15.32 0.52 8.89
N ILE A 64 14.10 0.85 8.45
CA ILE A 64 13.75 0.81 7.02
C ILE A 64 14.62 1.81 6.22
N SER A 65 15.06 2.89 6.84
CA SER A 65 15.98 3.85 6.24
C SER A 65 17.37 3.26 5.90
N ALA A 66 17.67 2.04 6.36
CA ALA A 66 18.86 1.30 5.89
C ALA A 66 18.78 0.91 4.40
N LEU A 67 17.57 0.85 3.81
CA LEU A 67 17.37 0.69 2.37
C LEU A 67 17.53 1.98 1.58
N GLY A 68 17.65 3.11 2.28
CA GLY A 68 17.82 4.43 1.71
C GLY A 68 16.77 5.44 2.14
N PHE A 69 16.96 6.67 1.68
CA PHE A 69 16.10 7.80 1.96
C PHE A 69 15.23 8.17 0.75
N SER A 70 13.96 8.41 0.99
CA SER A 70 13.00 8.83 -0.04
C SER A 70 11.93 9.74 0.55
N ARG A 71 11.06 10.28 -0.31
CA ARG A 71 9.86 10.99 0.17
C ARG A 71 8.98 10.11 1.07
N PHE A 72 9.14 8.80 1.03
CA PHE A 72 8.38 7.87 1.85
C PHE A 72 8.74 7.98 3.33
N ASN A 73 10.03 8.08 3.67
CA ASN A 73 10.56 7.98 5.04
C ASN A 73 11.26 9.24 5.57
N THR A 74 11.35 10.33 4.79
CA THR A 74 11.90 11.61 5.25
C THR A 74 10.84 12.55 5.81
N ASN A 75 11.26 13.58 6.53
CA ASN A 75 10.41 14.58 7.17
C ASN A 75 10.81 16.00 6.74
N ASP A 76 10.02 16.98 7.17
CA ASP A 76 10.29 18.42 7.09
C ASP A 76 10.66 18.90 5.67
N GLU A 77 11.70 19.72 5.56
CA GLU A 77 12.14 20.34 4.31
C GLU A 77 12.69 19.32 3.30
N GLU A 78 13.43 18.32 3.77
CA GLU A 78 13.92 17.22 2.91
C GLU A 78 12.75 16.49 2.23
N TRP A 79 11.70 16.16 2.98
CA TRP A 79 10.49 15.57 2.41
C TRP A 79 9.85 16.50 1.38
N ALA A 80 9.75 17.81 1.68
CA ALA A 80 9.13 18.77 0.77
C ALA A 80 9.88 18.83 -0.57
N THR A 81 11.21 18.84 -0.53
CA THR A 81 12.06 18.84 -1.72
C THR A 81 11.93 17.53 -2.49
N ARG A 82 12.00 16.36 -1.82
CA ARG A 82 11.80 15.05 -2.46
C ARG A 82 10.41 14.92 -3.08
N ARG A 83 9.39 15.48 -2.43
CA ARG A 83 8.04 15.55 -2.99
C ARG A 83 8.00 16.38 -4.26
N ALA A 84 8.66 17.54 -4.28
CA ALA A 84 8.65 18.44 -5.43
C ALA A 84 9.25 17.78 -6.68
N ILE A 85 10.30 16.98 -6.53
CA ILE A 85 10.96 16.31 -7.66
C ILE A 85 10.28 15.03 -8.14
N THR A 86 9.38 14.43 -7.33
CA THR A 86 8.71 13.16 -7.66
C THR A 86 7.24 13.31 -8.00
N GLN A 87 6.53 14.32 -7.47
CA GLN A 87 5.08 14.43 -7.56
C GLN A 87 4.57 14.56 -9.00
N ASP A 88 5.25 15.32 -9.83
CA ASP A 88 4.85 15.55 -11.22
C ASP A 88 4.88 14.26 -12.06
N ARG A 89 5.78 13.34 -11.75
CA ARG A 89 5.90 12.03 -12.41
C ARG A 89 4.62 11.19 -12.20
N TYR A 90 4.15 11.10 -10.96
CA TYR A 90 2.91 10.38 -10.64
C TYR A 90 1.67 11.04 -11.23
N LEU A 91 1.62 12.37 -11.23
CA LEU A 91 0.50 13.11 -11.80
C LEU A 91 0.47 13.00 -13.32
N ALA A 92 1.62 12.99 -13.98
CA ALA A 92 1.71 12.79 -15.42
C ALA A 92 1.30 11.37 -15.82
N ALA A 93 1.77 10.35 -15.10
CA ALA A 93 1.44 8.96 -15.35
C ALA A 93 -0.06 8.65 -15.18
N ALA A 94 -0.77 9.42 -14.36
CA ALA A 94 -2.22 9.29 -14.17
C ALA A 94 -3.07 10.03 -15.23
N LYS A 95 -2.46 10.67 -16.23
CA LYS A 95 -3.17 11.44 -17.26
C LYS A 95 -2.98 10.85 -18.65
N PRO A 96 -3.91 11.08 -19.62
CA PRO A 96 -3.68 10.74 -21.02
C PRO A 96 -2.41 11.44 -21.58
N PRO A 97 -1.64 10.79 -22.47
CA PRO A 97 -1.88 9.44 -23.04
C PRO A 97 -1.46 8.29 -22.11
N HIS A 98 -0.68 8.54 -21.07
CA HIS A 98 -0.17 7.47 -20.17
C HIS A 98 -1.29 6.71 -19.46
N GLY A 99 -2.36 7.40 -19.03
CA GLY A 99 -3.51 6.73 -18.42
C GLY A 99 -4.21 5.72 -19.31
N GLN A 100 -4.16 5.88 -20.64
CA GLN A 100 -4.66 4.86 -21.57
C GLN A 100 -3.74 3.65 -21.62
N SER A 101 -2.43 3.85 -21.58
CA SER A 101 -1.45 2.75 -21.59
C SER A 101 -1.55 1.86 -20.32
N VAL A 102 -2.04 2.38 -19.19
CA VAL A 102 -2.28 1.57 -17.98
C VAL A 102 -3.28 0.44 -18.26
N SER A 103 -4.39 0.73 -18.96
CA SER A 103 -5.37 -0.29 -19.36
C SER A 103 -4.77 -1.33 -20.30
N ASP A 104 -4.00 -0.87 -21.29
CA ASP A 104 -3.42 -1.72 -22.32
C ASP A 104 -2.36 -2.66 -21.72
N ILE A 105 -1.53 -2.17 -20.80
CA ILE A 105 -0.51 -2.96 -20.09
C ILE A 105 -1.19 -4.10 -19.31
N PHE A 106 -2.16 -3.80 -18.43
CA PHE A 106 -2.82 -4.85 -17.65
C PHE A 106 -3.59 -5.83 -18.55
N SER A 107 -4.24 -5.35 -19.60
CA SER A 107 -4.98 -6.21 -20.51
C SER A 107 -4.07 -7.16 -21.28
N GLY A 108 -2.90 -6.69 -21.73
CA GLY A 108 -1.90 -7.50 -22.41
C GLY A 108 -1.26 -8.54 -21.50
N ASP A 109 -0.72 -8.11 -20.34
CA ASP A 109 -0.06 -9.01 -19.39
C ASP A 109 -1.00 -10.12 -18.89
N LEU A 110 -2.30 -9.80 -18.69
CA LEU A 110 -3.31 -10.78 -18.29
C LEU A 110 -3.77 -11.69 -19.42
N ALA A 111 -3.75 -11.24 -20.67
CA ALA A 111 -4.10 -12.07 -21.81
C ALA A 111 -3.13 -13.25 -22.00
N ASP A 112 -1.87 -13.01 -21.75
CA ASP A 112 -0.78 -13.98 -21.94
C ASP A 112 -0.43 -14.78 -20.67
N CYS A 113 -1.03 -14.45 -19.53
CA CYS A 113 -0.70 -15.12 -18.27
C CYS A 113 -1.27 -16.55 -18.19
N GLU A 114 -0.60 -17.38 -17.40
CA GLU A 114 -1.13 -18.68 -17.01
C GLU A 114 -2.49 -18.54 -16.30
N THR A 115 -3.44 -19.42 -16.61
CA THR A 115 -4.77 -19.46 -15.97
C THR A 115 -4.65 -20.06 -14.56
N SER A 116 -3.97 -19.33 -13.69
CA SER A 116 -3.77 -19.63 -12.27
C SER A 116 -3.71 -18.33 -11.45
N LEU A 117 -4.00 -18.39 -10.16
CA LEU A 117 -3.86 -17.22 -9.28
C LEU A 117 -2.41 -16.70 -9.26
N ALA A 118 -1.43 -17.60 -9.34
CA ALA A 118 -0.02 -17.21 -9.43
C ALA A 118 0.27 -16.49 -10.73
N GLY A 119 -0.27 -16.96 -11.86
CA GLY A 119 -0.15 -16.32 -13.17
C GLY A 119 -0.75 -14.92 -13.19
N ILE A 120 -1.99 -14.77 -12.67
CA ILE A 120 -2.61 -13.44 -12.52
C ILE A 120 -1.79 -12.53 -11.61
N HIS A 121 -1.33 -13.04 -10.46
CA HIS A 121 -0.50 -12.25 -9.55
C HIS A 121 0.77 -11.75 -10.25
N GLN A 122 1.46 -12.63 -10.98
CA GLN A 122 2.66 -12.26 -11.72
C GLN A 122 2.37 -11.23 -12.82
N ALA A 123 1.26 -11.37 -13.56
CA ALA A 123 0.84 -10.42 -14.58
C ALA A 123 0.53 -9.03 -13.97
N LEU A 124 -0.25 -8.99 -12.90
CA LEU A 124 -0.56 -7.74 -12.19
C LEU A 124 0.70 -7.06 -11.67
N PHE A 125 1.61 -7.85 -11.12
CA PHE A 125 2.88 -7.35 -10.60
C PHE A 125 3.76 -6.79 -11.71
N THR A 126 3.88 -7.50 -12.83
CA THR A 126 4.63 -7.07 -14.02
C THR A 126 4.05 -5.78 -14.60
N GLY A 127 2.72 -5.70 -14.72
CA GLY A 127 2.02 -4.52 -15.19
C GLY A 127 2.24 -3.30 -14.30
N ALA A 128 2.05 -3.44 -13.00
CA ALA A 128 2.27 -2.36 -12.04
C ALA A 128 3.72 -1.87 -12.04
N MET A 129 4.70 -2.79 -12.14
CA MET A 129 6.10 -2.42 -12.30
C MET A 129 6.35 -1.65 -13.60
N THR A 130 5.80 -2.11 -14.71
CA THR A 130 5.94 -1.45 -16.01
C THR A 130 5.41 -0.03 -15.97
N ILE A 131 4.22 0.17 -15.39
CA ILE A 131 3.60 1.49 -15.22
C ILE A 131 4.49 2.39 -14.36
N PHE A 132 5.00 1.87 -13.25
CA PHE A 132 5.87 2.65 -12.36
C PHE A 132 7.18 3.05 -13.06
N TYR A 133 7.82 2.14 -13.80
CA TYR A 133 9.02 2.44 -14.58
C TYR A 133 8.74 3.54 -15.61
N GLN A 134 7.65 3.44 -16.35
CA GLN A 134 7.25 4.47 -17.32
C GLN A 134 6.98 5.82 -16.64
N ALA A 135 6.41 5.84 -15.43
CA ALA A 135 6.21 7.07 -14.67
C ALA A 135 7.52 7.80 -14.34
N PHE A 136 8.62 7.04 -14.23
CA PHE A 136 9.98 7.58 -14.03
C PHE A 136 10.77 7.77 -15.34
N GLY A 137 10.14 7.60 -16.50
CA GLY A 137 10.82 7.70 -17.81
C GLY A 137 11.72 6.52 -18.12
N LEU A 138 11.59 5.42 -17.40
CA LEU A 138 12.37 4.22 -17.56
C LEU A 138 11.68 3.22 -18.51
N VAL A 139 12.47 2.36 -19.11
CA VAL A 139 11.97 1.31 -20.01
C VAL A 139 11.74 0.00 -19.25
N ALA A 140 10.81 -0.80 -19.77
CA ALA A 140 10.44 -2.06 -19.13
C ALA A 140 11.60 -3.07 -19.05
N GLU A 141 12.54 -3.01 -20.02
CA GLU A 141 13.72 -3.88 -20.07
C GLU A 141 14.72 -3.64 -18.93
N ALA A 142 14.69 -2.45 -18.33
CA ALA A 142 15.51 -2.11 -17.15
C ALA A 142 14.93 -2.64 -15.84
N ARG A 143 13.82 -3.39 -15.86
CA ARG A 143 13.21 -3.95 -14.65
C ARG A 143 14.15 -4.94 -13.95
N PRO A 144 14.14 -4.98 -12.61
CA PRO A 144 14.93 -5.95 -11.87
C PRO A 144 14.45 -7.38 -12.14
N THR A 145 15.35 -8.32 -11.96
CA THR A 145 14.95 -9.73 -11.94
C THR A 145 13.97 -10.02 -10.79
N ALA A 146 13.10 -11.01 -10.95
CA ALA A 146 12.19 -11.43 -9.88
C ALA A 146 12.95 -11.79 -8.59
N VAL A 147 14.11 -12.45 -8.73
CA VAL A 147 14.98 -12.79 -7.58
C VAL A 147 15.44 -11.55 -6.81
N LEU A 148 15.86 -10.51 -7.52
CA LEU A 148 16.31 -9.26 -6.88
C LEU A 148 15.15 -8.55 -6.17
N PHE A 149 13.98 -8.53 -6.81
CA PHE A 149 12.80 -7.95 -6.22
C PHE A 149 12.38 -8.68 -4.94
N ASP A 150 12.38 -10.00 -4.93
CA ASP A 150 12.07 -10.82 -3.75
C ASP A 150 13.09 -10.60 -2.62
N ARG A 151 14.37 -10.43 -2.95
CA ARG A 151 15.39 -10.05 -1.96
C ARG A 151 15.10 -8.70 -1.31
N VAL A 152 14.69 -7.68 -2.07
CA VAL A 152 14.30 -6.38 -1.49
C VAL A 152 13.08 -6.55 -0.59
N ARG A 153 12.08 -7.30 -1.03
CA ARG A 153 10.86 -7.59 -0.24
C ARG A 153 11.20 -8.26 1.09
N GLU A 154 12.04 -9.29 1.07
CA GLU A 154 12.46 -9.99 2.28
C GLU A 154 13.27 -9.11 3.23
N THR A 155 14.15 -8.28 2.68
CA THR A 155 14.92 -7.30 3.45
C THR A 155 14.01 -6.27 4.12
N LEU A 156 13.04 -5.71 3.38
CA LEU A 156 12.02 -4.80 3.93
C LEU A 156 11.24 -5.45 5.07
N ARG A 157 10.81 -6.70 4.88
CA ARG A 157 10.07 -7.48 5.88
C ARG A 157 10.87 -7.65 7.18
N ARG A 158 12.15 -7.98 7.06
CA ARG A 158 13.05 -8.13 8.21
C ARG A 158 13.30 -6.81 8.94
N LEU A 159 13.54 -5.71 8.21
CA LEU A 159 13.69 -4.38 8.80
C LEU A 159 12.40 -3.91 9.49
N GLN A 160 11.25 -4.18 8.90
CA GLN A 160 9.96 -3.89 9.51
C GLN A 160 9.76 -4.66 10.82
N TYR A 161 10.10 -5.95 10.85
CA TYR A 161 10.05 -6.75 12.08
C TYR A 161 10.94 -6.16 13.18
N TYR A 162 12.19 -5.81 12.86
CA TYR A 162 13.10 -5.21 13.82
C TYR A 162 12.70 -3.79 14.27
N SER A 163 11.75 -3.18 13.61
CA SER A 163 11.13 -1.94 14.09
C SER A 163 10.18 -2.17 15.28
N TRP A 164 9.76 -3.42 15.51
CA TRP A 164 8.83 -3.82 16.57
C TRP A 164 9.48 -4.61 17.70
N VAL A 165 10.59 -5.26 17.42
CA VAL A 165 11.37 -6.02 18.41
C VAL A 165 12.79 -5.48 18.44
N THR A 166 13.37 -5.45 19.63
CA THR A 166 14.77 -4.99 19.78
C THR A 166 15.71 -6.11 19.30
N PRO A 167 16.36 -5.96 18.13
CA PRO A 167 17.34 -6.93 17.66
C PRO A 167 18.62 -6.86 18.50
N THR A 168 19.40 -7.91 18.51
CA THR A 168 20.80 -7.84 18.93
C THR A 168 21.60 -6.93 17.98
N ASN A 169 22.72 -6.40 18.43
CA ASN A 169 23.57 -5.56 17.58
C ASN A 169 24.00 -6.32 16.30
N ALA A 170 24.35 -7.60 16.41
CA ALA A 170 24.74 -8.42 15.27
C ALA A 170 23.61 -8.59 14.25
N GLU A 171 22.38 -8.84 14.70
CA GLU A 171 21.20 -8.97 13.84
C GLU A 171 20.87 -7.64 13.13
N ARG A 172 20.95 -6.54 13.87
CA ARG A 172 20.74 -5.21 13.31
C ARG A 172 21.79 -4.87 12.24
N ASP A 173 23.05 -5.08 12.55
CA ASP A 173 24.16 -4.77 11.65
C ASP A 173 24.12 -5.64 10.38
N SER A 174 23.79 -6.95 10.52
CA SER A 174 23.54 -7.83 9.38
C SER A 174 22.38 -7.35 8.52
N ALA A 175 21.24 -6.94 9.11
CA ALA A 175 20.11 -6.45 8.37
C ALA A 175 20.40 -5.16 7.59
N ILE A 176 21.17 -4.24 8.18
CA ILE A 176 21.62 -3.02 7.53
C ILE A 176 22.58 -3.34 6.38
N GLN A 177 23.52 -4.27 6.57
CA GLN A 177 24.44 -4.68 5.53
C GLN A 177 23.72 -5.30 4.33
N ASP A 178 22.75 -6.21 4.59
CA ASP A 178 21.95 -6.84 3.53
C ASP A 178 21.10 -5.80 2.79
N ALA A 179 20.55 -4.81 3.50
CA ALA A 179 19.79 -3.72 2.89
C ALA A 179 20.64 -2.91 1.92
N ARG A 180 21.86 -2.53 2.34
CA ARG A 180 22.80 -1.81 1.48
C ARG A 180 23.23 -2.64 0.26
N ALA A 181 23.51 -3.92 0.46
CA ALA A 181 23.90 -4.82 -0.62
C ALA A 181 22.79 -4.96 -1.67
N VAL A 182 21.55 -5.14 -1.24
CA VAL A 182 20.42 -5.31 -2.17
C VAL A 182 20.11 -4.04 -2.95
N ILE A 183 20.27 -2.84 -2.35
CA ILE A 183 20.12 -1.56 -3.05
C ILE A 183 21.26 -1.36 -4.07
N ALA A 184 22.48 -1.74 -3.71
CA ALA A 184 23.62 -1.69 -4.64
C ALA A 184 23.42 -2.61 -5.85
N ASP A 185 22.95 -3.84 -5.62
CA ASP A 185 22.64 -4.78 -6.70
C ASP A 185 21.50 -4.24 -7.60
N PHE A 186 20.49 -3.65 -7.00
CA PHE A 186 19.38 -3.04 -7.75
C PHE A 186 19.87 -1.87 -8.60
N GLY A 187 20.67 -0.99 -8.01
CA GLY A 187 21.30 0.12 -8.73
C GLY A 187 22.17 -0.35 -9.88
N SER A 188 22.98 -1.41 -9.67
CA SER A 188 23.84 -1.98 -10.70
C SER A 188 23.05 -2.51 -11.88
N GLN A 189 21.93 -3.22 -11.63
CA GLN A 189 21.06 -3.72 -12.70
C GLN A 189 20.36 -2.58 -13.45
N LEU A 190 19.83 -1.59 -12.71
CA LEU A 190 19.15 -0.45 -13.34
C LEU A 190 20.10 0.38 -14.20
N MET A 191 21.30 0.66 -13.69
CA MET A 191 22.31 1.50 -14.37
C MET A 191 23.03 0.75 -15.52
N ALA A 192 22.81 -0.55 -15.69
CA ALA A 192 23.32 -1.29 -16.83
C ALA A 192 22.62 -0.92 -18.16
N ASP A 193 21.39 -0.39 -18.12
CA ASP A 193 20.74 0.21 -19.29
C ASP A 193 21.15 1.69 -19.39
N PRO A 194 21.79 2.12 -20.51
CA PRO A 194 22.27 3.50 -20.67
C PRO A 194 21.14 4.56 -20.62
N ARG A 195 19.91 4.18 -21.04
CA ARG A 195 18.75 5.09 -20.98
C ARG A 195 18.29 5.28 -19.56
N ALA A 196 18.29 4.21 -18.75
CA ALA A 196 17.99 4.28 -17.33
C ALA A 196 19.04 5.08 -16.56
N ALA A 197 20.32 4.88 -16.86
CA ALA A 197 21.41 5.65 -16.29
C ALA A 197 21.24 7.16 -16.56
N ALA A 198 21.01 7.54 -17.83
CA ALA A 198 20.79 8.94 -18.18
C ALA A 198 19.54 9.56 -17.51
N GLU A 199 18.49 8.77 -17.26
CA GLU A 199 17.30 9.27 -16.54
C GLU A 199 17.59 9.43 -15.04
N MET A 200 18.36 8.53 -14.43
CA MET A 200 18.78 8.66 -13.03
C MET A 200 19.71 9.86 -12.82
N ASP A 201 20.59 10.17 -13.78
CA ASP A 201 21.43 11.36 -13.75
C ASP A 201 20.57 12.64 -13.79
N ARG A 202 19.60 12.71 -14.74
CA ARG A 202 18.65 13.85 -14.78
C ARG A 202 17.82 13.96 -13.50
N PHE A 203 17.50 12.83 -12.86
CA PHE A 203 16.78 12.84 -11.60
C PHE A 203 17.65 13.39 -10.46
N SER A 204 18.93 13.03 -10.43
CA SER A 204 19.91 13.58 -9.49
C SER A 204 20.10 15.09 -9.65
N GLU A 205 20.19 15.58 -10.89
CA GLU A 205 20.31 17.02 -11.16
C GLU A 205 19.13 17.83 -10.57
N ARG A 206 17.92 17.28 -10.63
CA ARG A 206 16.72 17.92 -10.03
C ARG A 206 16.76 17.94 -8.50
N ALA A 207 17.56 17.11 -7.88
CA ALA A 207 17.71 16.96 -6.43
C ALA A 207 18.99 17.65 -5.89
N ALA A 208 19.61 18.56 -6.64
CA ALA A 208 20.87 19.21 -6.29
C ALA A 208 20.87 19.94 -4.92
N GLY A 209 19.69 20.22 -4.34
CA GLY A 209 19.55 20.80 -2.99
C GLY A 209 19.45 19.78 -1.85
N ILE A 210 19.60 18.49 -2.11
CA ILE A 210 19.54 17.42 -1.09
C ILE A 210 20.92 16.78 -0.95
N ASP A 211 21.58 17.01 0.17
CA ASP A 211 22.86 16.40 0.45
C ASP A 211 22.76 14.87 0.50
N GLY A 212 23.68 14.18 -0.21
CA GLY A 212 23.70 12.72 -0.24
C GLY A 212 22.50 12.08 -0.96
N PHE A 213 21.81 12.82 -1.84
CA PHE A 213 20.69 12.26 -2.59
C PHE A 213 21.12 11.07 -3.46
N SER A 214 20.41 9.95 -3.33
CA SER A 214 20.54 8.79 -4.19
C SER A 214 19.26 8.61 -5.02
N PRO A 215 19.33 8.76 -6.34
CA PRO A 215 18.16 8.52 -7.21
C PRO A 215 17.68 7.07 -7.16
N ILE A 216 18.61 6.12 -6.94
CA ILE A 216 18.29 4.69 -6.81
C ILE A 216 17.47 4.44 -5.55
N GLU A 217 17.88 4.97 -4.39
CA GLU A 217 17.14 4.82 -3.15
C GLU A 217 15.75 5.44 -3.24
N GLU A 218 15.65 6.67 -3.73
CA GLU A 218 14.36 7.33 -3.97
C GLU A 218 13.46 6.49 -4.88
N PHE A 219 14.01 5.98 -5.98
CA PHE A 219 13.28 5.17 -6.93
C PHE A 219 12.80 3.85 -6.30
N VAL A 220 13.70 3.07 -5.68
CA VAL A 220 13.40 1.74 -5.12
C VAL A 220 12.36 1.82 -4.02
N MET A 221 12.50 2.76 -3.09
CA MET A 221 11.55 2.93 -1.99
C MET A 221 10.15 3.30 -2.49
N ASN A 222 10.06 4.14 -3.51
CA ASN A 222 8.77 4.49 -4.11
C ASN A 222 8.19 3.35 -4.98
N LEU A 223 9.03 2.57 -5.66
CA LEU A 223 8.62 1.40 -6.45
C LEU A 223 7.88 0.39 -5.56
N PHE A 224 8.48 0.00 -4.43
CA PHE A 224 7.86 -0.95 -3.51
C PHE A 224 6.56 -0.42 -2.92
N ALA A 225 6.51 0.85 -2.53
CA ALA A 225 5.30 1.47 -2.03
C ALA A 225 4.16 1.49 -3.07
N GLY A 226 4.48 1.66 -4.35
CA GLY A 226 3.51 1.73 -5.44
C GLY A 226 3.00 0.37 -5.91
N VAL A 227 3.90 -0.59 -6.12
CA VAL A 227 3.56 -1.89 -6.72
C VAL A 227 2.82 -2.81 -5.75
N GLU A 228 3.37 -3.03 -4.56
CA GLU A 228 2.80 -3.98 -3.59
C GLU A 228 1.36 -3.61 -3.17
N THR A 229 1.09 -2.35 -2.92
CA THR A 229 -0.24 -1.91 -2.47
C THR A 229 -1.30 -2.03 -3.56
N THR A 230 -0.94 -1.73 -4.81
CA THR A 230 -1.83 -1.88 -5.97
C THR A 230 -2.19 -3.34 -6.20
N VAL A 231 -1.20 -4.21 -6.30
CA VAL A 231 -1.40 -5.65 -6.55
C VAL A 231 -2.22 -6.29 -5.44
N THR A 232 -1.90 -5.98 -4.18
CA THR A 232 -2.62 -6.49 -3.02
C THR A 232 -4.09 -6.08 -3.01
N THR A 233 -4.39 -4.84 -3.39
CA THR A 233 -5.78 -4.36 -3.50
C THR A 233 -6.56 -5.19 -4.53
N VAL A 234 -5.97 -5.43 -5.71
CA VAL A 234 -6.60 -6.23 -6.77
C VAL A 234 -6.78 -7.70 -6.33
N GLN A 235 -5.84 -8.26 -5.58
CA GLN A 235 -5.99 -9.60 -5.01
C GLN A 235 -7.20 -9.70 -4.07
N TRP A 236 -7.44 -8.70 -3.21
CA TRP A 236 -8.64 -8.65 -2.38
C TRP A 236 -9.91 -8.50 -3.20
N VAL A 237 -9.89 -7.73 -4.29
CA VAL A 237 -11.01 -7.66 -5.24
C VAL A 237 -11.32 -9.04 -5.81
N ILE A 238 -10.32 -9.78 -6.28
CA ILE A 238 -10.47 -11.14 -6.80
C ILE A 238 -11.06 -12.08 -5.74
N ASP A 239 -10.56 -12.03 -4.53
CA ASP A 239 -11.07 -12.82 -3.40
C ASP A 239 -12.56 -12.56 -3.15
N ARG A 240 -12.95 -11.30 -3.11
CA ARG A 240 -14.34 -10.92 -2.86
C ARG A 240 -15.27 -11.15 -4.04
N LEU A 241 -14.79 -11.10 -5.28
CA LEU A 241 -15.53 -11.51 -6.47
C LEU A 241 -15.84 -13.01 -6.43
N GLY A 242 -14.86 -13.83 -6.05
CA GLY A 242 -15.04 -15.27 -5.91
C GLY A 242 -16.08 -15.66 -4.85
N ALA A 243 -16.25 -14.86 -3.82
CA ALA A 243 -17.19 -15.08 -2.73
C ALA A 243 -18.67 -14.79 -3.12
N ASN A 244 -18.91 -14.02 -4.22
CA ASN A 244 -20.27 -13.64 -4.61
C ASN A 244 -20.44 -13.56 -6.14
N GLN A 245 -20.98 -14.61 -6.73
CA GLN A 245 -21.19 -14.72 -8.18
C GLN A 245 -22.14 -13.65 -8.74
N GLN A 246 -23.19 -13.28 -8.01
CA GLN A 246 -24.12 -12.24 -8.47
C GLN A 246 -23.45 -10.87 -8.55
N VAL A 247 -22.61 -10.55 -7.58
CA VAL A 247 -21.81 -9.31 -7.57
C VAL A 247 -20.83 -9.34 -8.74
N GLN A 248 -20.14 -10.47 -8.95
CA GLN A 248 -19.18 -10.63 -10.04
C GLN A 248 -19.83 -10.41 -11.41
N GLU A 249 -20.98 -11.03 -11.67
CA GLU A 249 -21.70 -10.88 -12.95
C GLU A 249 -22.25 -9.46 -13.15
N ARG A 250 -22.68 -8.81 -12.08
CA ARG A 250 -23.10 -7.40 -12.15
C ARG A 250 -21.93 -6.47 -12.52
N ILE A 251 -20.76 -6.66 -11.92
CA ILE A 251 -19.56 -5.91 -12.25
C ILE A 251 -19.11 -6.19 -13.69
N TYR A 252 -19.14 -7.47 -14.10
CA TYR A 252 -18.83 -7.84 -15.48
C TYR A 252 -19.76 -7.13 -16.48
N SER A 253 -21.06 -7.16 -16.25
CA SER A 253 -22.04 -6.49 -17.12
C SER A 253 -21.79 -4.98 -17.19
N GLU A 254 -21.55 -4.32 -16.04
CA GLU A 254 -21.26 -2.89 -15.99
C GLU A 254 -20.00 -2.51 -16.77
N ILE A 255 -18.97 -3.35 -16.73
CA ILE A 255 -17.72 -3.16 -17.47
C ILE A 255 -17.89 -3.48 -18.96
N ALA A 256 -18.64 -4.53 -19.31
CA ALA A 256 -18.89 -4.98 -20.69
C ALA A 256 -19.70 -3.96 -21.50
N ASP A 257 -20.61 -3.24 -20.85
CA ASP A 257 -21.38 -2.14 -21.46
C ASP A 257 -20.51 -0.99 -22.00
N GLY A 258 -19.21 -0.98 -21.70
CA GLY A 258 -18.25 0.03 -22.20
C GLY A 258 -18.48 1.43 -21.63
N LYS A 259 -19.28 1.58 -20.60
CA LYS A 259 -19.55 2.87 -19.96
C LYS A 259 -18.27 3.43 -19.30
N ALA A 260 -18.06 4.73 -19.45
CA ALA A 260 -16.95 5.42 -18.80
C ALA A 260 -17.08 5.42 -17.27
N GLN A 261 -18.33 5.47 -16.77
CA GLN A 261 -18.64 5.44 -15.35
C GLN A 261 -19.20 4.07 -14.95
N THR A 262 -18.65 3.49 -13.91
CA THR A 262 -19.02 2.18 -13.36
C THR A 262 -19.25 2.29 -11.86
N PRO A 263 -20.36 2.94 -11.43
CA PRO A 263 -20.56 3.31 -10.02
C PRO A 263 -20.66 2.12 -9.08
N PHE A 264 -21.15 0.97 -9.55
CA PHE A 264 -21.18 -0.23 -8.72
C PHE A 264 -19.80 -0.86 -8.58
N THR A 265 -19.02 -0.93 -9.66
CA THR A 265 -17.62 -1.37 -9.64
C THR A 265 -16.79 -0.46 -8.73
N ASP A 266 -16.97 0.87 -8.82
CA ASP A 266 -16.28 1.84 -7.97
C ASP A 266 -16.66 1.68 -6.50
N CYS A 267 -17.92 1.44 -6.20
CA CYS A 267 -18.39 1.13 -4.85
C CYS A 267 -17.72 -0.14 -4.31
N PHE A 268 -17.66 -1.20 -5.11
CA PHE A 268 -17.02 -2.46 -4.74
C PHE A 268 -15.52 -2.31 -4.46
N ILE A 269 -14.80 -1.58 -5.30
CA ILE A 269 -13.37 -1.27 -5.08
C ILE A 269 -13.19 -0.46 -3.80
N ASN A 270 -14.02 0.56 -3.56
CA ASN A 270 -13.96 1.37 -2.35
C ASN A 270 -14.24 0.53 -1.10
N GLU A 271 -15.26 -0.34 -1.14
CA GLU A 271 -15.56 -1.24 -0.02
C GLU A 271 -14.43 -2.24 0.23
N THR A 272 -13.76 -2.71 -0.85
CA THR A 272 -12.60 -3.57 -0.71
C THR A 272 -11.46 -2.84 0.00
N MET A 273 -11.15 -1.61 -0.38
CA MET A 273 -10.11 -0.79 0.28
C MET A 273 -10.51 -0.37 1.71
N ARG A 274 -11.81 -0.20 1.97
CA ARG A 274 -12.29 0.09 3.31
C ARG A 274 -12.10 -1.12 4.23
N TYR A 275 -12.51 -2.27 3.78
CA TYR A 275 -12.51 -3.49 4.59
C TYR A 275 -11.11 -4.11 4.72
N PHE A 276 -10.32 -4.06 3.64
CA PHE A 276 -8.96 -4.59 3.55
C PHE A 276 -7.96 -3.51 3.09
N PRO A 277 -7.71 -2.48 3.91
CA PRO A 277 -6.72 -1.48 3.52
C PRO A 277 -5.35 -2.14 3.35
N PRO A 278 -4.65 -1.93 2.22
CA PRO A 278 -3.32 -2.52 2.01
C PRO A 278 -2.33 -2.16 3.11
N ILE A 279 -2.45 -0.96 3.65
CA ILE A 279 -1.68 -0.49 4.81
C ILE A 279 -2.65 -0.38 5.99
N PRO A 280 -2.76 -1.41 6.85
CA PRO A 280 -3.77 -1.49 7.91
C PRO A 280 -3.49 -0.55 9.09
N PHE A 281 -2.24 -0.12 9.24
CA PHE A 281 -1.80 0.82 10.26
C PHE A 281 -0.57 1.62 9.82
N LEU A 282 -0.31 2.70 10.53
CA LEU A 282 0.88 3.55 10.37
C LEU A 282 1.42 3.94 11.73
N THR A 283 2.72 4.21 11.80
CA THR A 283 3.35 4.72 13.02
C THR A 283 3.78 6.18 12.88
N ARG A 284 3.80 6.87 14.02
CA ARG A 284 4.36 8.21 14.15
C ARG A 284 5.14 8.30 15.46
N GLU A 285 6.14 9.16 15.46
CA GLU A 285 6.86 9.58 16.66
C GLU A 285 6.40 10.97 17.06
N VAL A 286 6.12 11.14 18.33
CA VAL A 286 5.74 12.42 18.93
C VAL A 286 7.00 13.27 19.11
N SER A 287 7.07 14.45 18.49
CA SER A 287 8.28 15.29 18.53
C SER A 287 8.45 16.10 19.81
N THR A 288 7.33 16.49 20.43
CA THR A 288 7.27 17.23 21.70
C THR A 288 6.08 16.73 22.50
N ASP A 289 6.13 16.91 23.83
CA ASP A 289 5.00 16.55 24.70
C ASP A 289 3.70 17.19 24.21
N ALA A 290 2.63 16.41 24.17
CA ALA A 290 1.34 16.82 23.64
C ALA A 290 0.19 16.12 24.37
N VAL A 291 -1.01 16.64 24.18
CA VAL A 291 -2.25 15.96 24.57
C VAL A 291 -3.11 15.80 23.33
N LEU A 292 -3.53 14.59 23.04
CA LEU A 292 -4.42 14.29 21.94
C LEU A 292 -5.57 13.44 22.47
N ASP A 293 -6.80 13.90 22.25
CA ASP A 293 -8.00 13.18 22.64
C ASP A 293 -7.98 12.73 24.12
N GLY A 294 -7.58 13.64 24.99
CA GLY A 294 -7.45 13.40 26.44
C GLY A 294 -6.25 12.52 26.84
N THR A 295 -5.48 12.02 25.88
CA THR A 295 -4.30 11.17 26.12
C THR A 295 -3.04 12.00 26.14
N SER A 296 -2.27 11.91 27.23
CA SER A 296 -0.96 12.57 27.35
C SER A 296 0.09 11.77 26.57
N LEU A 297 0.78 12.43 25.67
CA LEU A 297 1.85 11.88 24.82
C LEU A 297 3.18 12.55 25.15
N ARG A 298 4.25 11.78 25.16
CA ARG A 298 5.59 12.28 25.46
C ARG A 298 6.45 12.36 24.21
N ALA A 299 7.38 13.29 24.18
CA ALA A 299 8.41 13.37 23.15
C ALA A 299 9.16 12.04 23.01
N GLY A 300 9.39 11.61 21.77
CA GLY A 300 10.02 10.31 21.42
C GLY A 300 9.09 9.11 21.52
N GLN A 301 7.85 9.27 21.96
CA GLN A 301 6.88 8.17 22.04
C GLN A 301 6.40 7.77 20.64
N LEU A 302 6.37 6.46 20.37
CA LEU A 302 5.73 5.92 19.18
C LEU A 302 4.24 5.73 19.42
N ILE A 303 3.45 6.20 18.49
CA ILE A 303 2.00 5.99 18.41
C ILE A 303 1.64 5.28 17.11
N MET A 304 0.50 4.61 17.10
CA MET A 304 -0.05 3.92 15.94
C MET A 304 -1.37 4.55 15.51
N LEU A 305 -1.51 4.75 14.21
CA LEU A 305 -2.77 5.10 13.57
C LEU A 305 -3.35 3.82 12.96
N SER A 306 -4.51 3.38 13.42
CA SER A 306 -5.19 2.21 12.87
C SER A 306 -6.08 2.63 11.69
N VAL A 307 -5.61 2.37 10.47
CA VAL A 307 -6.44 2.61 9.27
C VAL A 307 -7.65 1.67 9.25
N VAL A 308 -7.46 0.42 9.68
CA VAL A 308 -8.57 -0.53 9.86
C VAL A 308 -9.63 0.01 10.83
N GLY A 309 -9.19 0.54 11.97
CA GLY A 309 -10.10 1.09 12.98
C GLY A 309 -10.89 2.28 12.44
N VAL A 310 -10.21 3.22 11.78
CA VAL A 310 -10.86 4.37 11.10
C VAL A 310 -11.88 3.90 10.07
N HIS A 311 -11.52 2.94 9.23
CA HIS A 311 -12.38 2.42 8.17
C HIS A 311 -13.54 1.55 8.68
N GLN A 312 -13.50 1.11 9.92
CA GLN A 312 -14.52 0.28 10.54
C GLN A 312 -15.13 0.93 11.80
N HIS A 313 -14.99 2.23 11.95
CA HIS A 313 -15.51 2.94 13.13
C HIS A 313 -17.05 2.99 13.11
N PRO A 314 -17.75 2.50 14.17
CA PRO A 314 -19.20 2.30 14.16
C PRO A 314 -20.00 3.61 14.11
N GLU A 315 -19.43 4.72 14.54
CA GLU A 315 -20.06 6.04 14.45
C GLU A 315 -20.20 6.54 13.00
N PHE A 316 -19.30 6.10 12.11
CA PHE A 316 -19.21 6.60 10.73
C PHE A 316 -19.71 5.60 9.68
N TRP A 317 -19.83 4.32 10.05
CA TRP A 317 -20.20 3.26 9.11
C TRP A 317 -21.30 2.38 9.68
N GLU A 318 -22.36 2.18 8.91
CA GLU A 318 -23.40 1.20 9.25
C GLU A 318 -22.86 -0.23 9.06
N ASN A 319 -23.03 -1.07 10.08
CA ASN A 319 -22.51 -2.46 10.08
C ASN A 319 -21.03 -2.52 9.59
N PRO A 320 -20.10 -1.83 10.27
CA PRO A 320 -18.74 -1.61 9.76
C PRO A 320 -17.95 -2.89 9.51
N ARG A 321 -18.25 -3.96 10.25
CA ARG A 321 -17.58 -5.27 10.16
C ARG A 321 -18.19 -6.20 9.11
N THR A 322 -19.14 -5.72 8.32
CA THR A 322 -19.74 -6.47 7.20
C THR A 322 -19.24 -5.90 5.88
N PHE A 323 -18.68 -6.76 5.03
CA PHE A 323 -18.35 -6.40 3.65
C PHE A 323 -19.64 -6.24 2.86
N ASN A 324 -19.90 -5.07 2.32
CA ASN A 324 -21.12 -4.76 1.57
C ASN A 324 -20.80 -4.17 0.19
N ALA A 325 -20.89 -5.01 -0.85
CA ALA A 325 -20.65 -4.62 -2.24
C ALA A 325 -21.52 -3.46 -2.75
N SER A 326 -22.64 -3.18 -2.06
CA SER A 326 -23.60 -2.12 -2.39
C SER A 326 -23.70 -1.08 -1.28
N ARG A 327 -22.58 -0.79 -0.61
CA ARG A 327 -22.54 0.15 0.50
C ARG A 327 -23.09 1.51 0.10
N LYS A 328 -24.20 1.91 0.74
CA LYS A 328 -24.96 3.11 0.37
C LYS A 328 -24.12 4.39 0.50
N GLU A 329 -23.21 4.43 1.47
CA GLU A 329 -22.33 5.56 1.72
C GLU A 329 -21.41 5.82 0.53
N PHE A 330 -20.95 4.78 -0.17
CA PHE A 330 -20.16 4.91 -1.40
C PHE A 330 -21.01 5.21 -2.63
N ILE A 331 -22.16 4.52 -2.78
CA ILE A 331 -23.06 4.76 -3.91
C ILE A 331 -23.57 6.20 -3.92
N ASN A 332 -23.94 6.73 -2.75
CA ASN A 332 -24.49 8.08 -2.61
C ASN A 332 -23.41 9.15 -2.39
N ASN A 333 -22.13 8.75 -2.31
CA ASN A 333 -21.00 9.63 -1.96
C ASN A 333 -21.27 10.42 -0.66
N SER A 334 -21.86 9.75 0.35
CA SER A 334 -22.30 10.35 1.62
C SER A 334 -21.42 9.99 2.82
N PHE A 335 -20.29 9.32 2.62
CA PHE A 335 -19.36 8.96 3.68
C PHE A 335 -18.57 10.16 4.18
N ASP A 336 -18.21 10.16 5.47
CA ASP A 336 -17.26 11.13 6.01
C ASP A 336 -15.85 10.83 5.47
N ARG A 337 -15.22 11.86 4.88
CA ARG A 337 -13.90 11.74 4.26
C ARG A 337 -12.79 11.44 5.27
N ARG A 338 -13.00 11.72 6.56
CA ARG A 338 -12.06 11.37 7.63
C ARG A 338 -12.14 9.88 7.98
N ALA A 339 -13.30 9.25 7.74
CA ALA A 339 -13.53 7.82 7.99
C ALA A 339 -13.13 6.91 6.82
N PHE A 340 -12.76 7.46 5.66
CA PHE A 340 -12.27 6.70 4.50
C PHE A 340 -11.00 7.30 3.95
N ILE A 341 -9.86 6.76 4.41
CA ILE A 341 -8.52 7.29 4.16
C ILE A 341 -7.57 6.27 3.49
N PRO A 342 -7.98 5.57 2.40
CA PRO A 342 -7.16 4.51 1.79
C PRO A 342 -5.81 5.00 1.27
N PHE A 343 -5.67 6.31 1.02
CA PHE A 343 -4.44 6.99 0.61
C PHE A 343 -3.95 8.02 1.62
N LEU A 344 -4.46 7.96 2.85
CA LEU A 344 -4.32 9.02 3.86
C LEU A 344 -4.89 10.38 3.41
N THR A 345 -4.81 11.34 4.33
CA THR A 345 -5.18 12.75 4.13
C THR A 345 -4.04 13.66 4.61
N GLY A 346 -4.26 14.97 4.54
CA GLY A 346 -3.30 15.96 5.01
C GLY A 346 -2.04 16.11 4.14
N PRO A 347 -1.03 16.83 4.63
CA PRO A 347 0.18 17.14 3.86
C PRO A 347 0.95 15.90 3.39
N ARG A 348 0.87 14.80 4.16
CA ARG A 348 1.60 13.55 3.95
C ARG A 348 0.76 12.47 3.26
N MET A 349 -0.35 12.83 2.61
CA MET A 349 -1.14 11.89 1.81
C MET A 349 -0.30 11.21 0.72
N CYS A 350 -0.74 10.04 0.29
CA CYS A 350 -0.06 9.25 -0.74
C CYS A 350 0.20 10.09 -2.00
N GLY A 351 1.47 10.15 -2.42
CA GLY A 351 1.86 10.87 -3.63
C GLY A 351 1.32 10.24 -4.91
N GLY A 352 1.21 8.91 -4.91
CA GLY A 352 0.68 8.12 -6.02
C GLY A 352 -0.84 7.91 -5.99
N ALA A 353 -1.60 8.61 -5.14
CA ALA A 353 -3.04 8.32 -4.95
C ALA A 353 -3.86 8.29 -6.25
N ARG A 354 -3.59 9.21 -7.18
CA ARG A 354 -4.28 9.25 -8.49
C ARG A 354 -3.85 8.10 -9.40
N LEU A 355 -2.55 7.82 -9.45
CA LEU A 355 -2.01 6.73 -10.25
C LEU A 355 -2.47 5.38 -9.70
N GLY A 356 -2.29 5.12 -8.41
CA GLY A 356 -2.70 3.88 -7.77
C GLY A 356 -4.21 3.63 -7.87
N ARG A 357 -5.05 4.68 -7.79
CA ARG A 357 -6.49 4.53 -8.03
C ARG A 357 -6.76 4.10 -9.47
N LEU A 358 -6.13 4.74 -10.45
CA LEU A 358 -6.25 4.40 -11.87
C LEU A 358 -5.77 2.96 -12.12
N GLU A 359 -4.62 2.58 -11.57
CA GLU A 359 -4.08 1.21 -11.70
C GLU A 359 -5.05 0.16 -11.17
N VAL A 360 -5.59 0.35 -9.96
CA VAL A 360 -6.57 -0.57 -9.37
C VAL A 360 -7.81 -0.68 -10.25
N GLU A 361 -8.38 0.44 -10.69
CA GLU A 361 -9.55 0.46 -11.55
C GLU A 361 -9.32 -0.25 -12.89
N GLN A 362 -8.20 0.01 -13.56
CA GLN A 362 -7.89 -0.62 -14.85
C GLN A 362 -7.53 -2.09 -14.70
N ALA A 363 -6.77 -2.46 -13.66
CA ALA A 363 -6.46 -3.86 -13.38
C ALA A 363 -7.74 -4.67 -13.07
N VAL A 364 -8.65 -4.15 -12.27
CA VAL A 364 -9.94 -4.79 -11.98
C VAL A 364 -10.77 -4.98 -13.25
N ARG A 365 -10.85 -3.96 -14.10
CA ARG A 365 -11.54 -4.05 -15.40
C ARG A 365 -10.92 -5.14 -16.30
N ALA A 366 -9.60 -5.19 -16.38
CA ALA A 366 -8.88 -6.18 -17.19
C ALA A 366 -9.07 -7.60 -16.65
N VAL A 367 -8.97 -7.79 -15.35
CA VAL A 367 -9.18 -9.08 -14.66
C VAL A 367 -10.60 -9.59 -14.87
N VAL A 368 -11.61 -8.76 -14.62
CA VAL A 368 -13.03 -9.16 -14.70
C VAL A 368 -13.47 -9.47 -16.15
N ARG A 369 -12.90 -8.77 -17.14
CA ARG A 369 -13.17 -9.06 -18.56
C ARG A 369 -12.65 -10.43 -19.00
N GLN A 370 -11.55 -10.88 -18.42
CA GLN A 370 -10.84 -12.07 -18.88
C GLN A 370 -11.09 -13.32 -18.03
N PHE A 371 -11.49 -13.13 -16.76
CA PHE A 371 -11.60 -14.23 -15.81
C PHE A 371 -12.90 -14.20 -15.00
N ALA A 372 -13.35 -15.39 -14.62
CA ALA A 372 -14.39 -15.60 -13.61
C ALA A 372 -13.77 -16.35 -12.42
N PHE A 373 -14.26 -16.05 -11.23
CA PHE A 373 -13.74 -16.54 -9.97
C PHE A 373 -14.81 -17.24 -9.14
N THR A 374 -14.47 -18.33 -8.47
CA THR A 374 -15.32 -19.01 -7.52
C THR A 374 -14.51 -19.34 -6.28
N ARG A 375 -15.06 -19.08 -5.12
CA ARG A 375 -14.44 -19.36 -3.86
C ARG A 375 -15.12 -20.54 -3.16
N ALA A 376 -14.33 -21.47 -2.59
CA ALA A 376 -14.86 -22.67 -1.96
C ALA A 376 -15.41 -22.41 -0.54
N ASP A 377 -14.90 -21.40 0.15
CA ASP A 377 -15.34 -21.01 1.51
C ASP A 377 -15.38 -19.47 1.66
N ASP A 378 -16.09 -18.98 2.67
CA ASP A 378 -16.16 -17.54 3.01
C ASP A 378 -15.21 -17.13 4.14
N VAL A 379 -14.29 -18.01 4.52
CA VAL A 379 -13.36 -17.72 5.62
C VAL A 379 -12.29 -16.76 5.15
N ILE A 380 -12.30 -15.54 5.71
CA ILE A 380 -11.28 -14.52 5.42
C ILE A 380 -10.00 -14.91 6.14
N ARG A 381 -8.95 -15.11 5.36
CA ARG A 381 -7.58 -15.32 5.86
C ARG A 381 -6.67 -14.31 5.21
N PHE A 382 -5.74 -13.77 5.99
CA PHE A 382 -4.78 -12.80 5.46
C PHE A 382 -3.38 -13.00 6.04
N ASP A 383 -2.41 -12.52 5.28
CA ASP A 383 -1.02 -12.35 5.71
C ASP A 383 -0.66 -10.88 5.64
N TYR A 384 0.14 -10.44 6.58
CA TYR A 384 0.72 -9.11 6.57
C TYR A 384 2.25 -9.20 6.49
N ALA A 385 2.80 -8.73 5.39
CA ALA A 385 4.24 -8.60 5.23
C ALA A 385 4.63 -7.13 5.05
N LEU A 386 4.39 -6.56 3.89
CA LEU A 386 4.55 -5.12 3.60
C LEU A 386 3.18 -4.48 3.38
N ALA A 387 2.24 -5.28 2.91
CA ALA A 387 0.85 -4.93 2.71
C ALA A 387 -0.04 -6.07 3.23
N LEU A 388 -1.28 -5.74 3.57
CA LEU A 388 -2.31 -6.70 3.97
C LEU A 388 -2.81 -7.43 2.73
N ARG A 389 -2.43 -8.67 2.55
CA ARG A 389 -2.81 -9.50 1.39
C ARG A 389 -3.66 -10.70 1.81
N PRO A 390 -4.47 -11.25 0.90
CA PRO A 390 -5.07 -12.54 1.12
C PRO A 390 -4.00 -13.61 1.38
N ALA A 391 -4.25 -14.51 2.34
CA ALA A 391 -3.27 -15.56 2.68
C ALA A 391 -3.00 -16.48 1.48
N SER A 392 -1.75 -16.92 1.37
CA SER A 392 -1.37 -17.98 0.44
C SER A 392 -2.17 -19.25 0.75
N GLY A 393 -2.85 -19.79 -0.25
CA GLY A 393 -3.73 -20.96 -0.09
C GLY A 393 -5.22 -20.63 0.00
N MET A 394 -5.63 -19.40 -0.35
CA MET A 394 -7.05 -19.12 -0.60
C MET A 394 -7.58 -20.06 -1.69
N SER A 395 -8.72 -20.69 -1.38
CA SER A 395 -9.41 -21.60 -2.31
C SER A 395 -10.22 -20.83 -3.36
N VAL A 396 -9.59 -19.93 -4.11
CA VAL A 396 -10.21 -19.29 -5.26
C VAL A 396 -9.89 -20.11 -6.51
N GLN A 397 -10.89 -20.65 -7.13
CA GLN A 397 -10.82 -21.25 -8.46
C GLN A 397 -11.13 -20.19 -9.50
N MET A 398 -10.58 -20.35 -10.69
CA MET A 398 -10.75 -19.40 -11.76
C MET A 398 -10.90 -20.10 -13.11
N SER A 399 -11.57 -19.43 -14.02
CA SER A 399 -11.69 -19.81 -15.43
C SER A 399 -11.58 -18.58 -16.32
N ARG A 400 -11.09 -18.76 -17.56
CA ARG A 400 -11.21 -17.69 -18.57
C ARG A 400 -12.67 -17.51 -18.97
N ARG A 401 -13.06 -16.28 -19.24
CA ARG A 401 -14.37 -15.90 -19.81
C ARG A 401 -14.38 -16.07 -21.33
#